data_3c09e72fba34d46cf839a46916f40d1f
#
_entry.id   3c09e72fba34d46cf839a46916f40d1f
#
_cell.length_a   1.000
_cell.length_b   1.000
_cell.length_c   1.000
_cell.angle_alpha   90.00
_cell.angle_beta   90.00
_cell.angle_gamma   90.00
#
_symmetry.space_group_name_H-M   'P 1'
#
loop_
_entity.id
_entity.type
_entity.pdbx_description
1 polymer ?
#
loop_
_entity_poly.entity_id
_entity_poly.type
_entity_poly.pdbx_seq_one_letter_code
_entity_poly.pdbx_strand_id
1 'polypeptide(L)'
;MTMWKRERNHFNYYVTNERKQPHIYVEALGTPSASTEKVLKDHGFKFDHNKCMYAAAQTNELRLFVAHDLDKLFNYDIQIYFNTEAKKELFAPDIQEIKDICYFFKIYKCYVDILNKDLFKICKPGSKSLLFTYNTTYKTIDLFSRNKIQESYIYNNGKIERISIEKAAPKKKKKAAPEQQKINMEEFEFPF
;
A
#
# COMPACT_ATOMS: atom_id res chain seq x y z
N MET A 1 18.64 -27.96 -9.22
CA MET A 1 18.29 -26.85 -10.14
C MET A 1 18.60 -25.54 -9.42
N THR A 2 19.54 -24.75 -9.91
CA THR A 2 19.85 -23.46 -9.31
C THR A 2 19.11 -22.37 -10.08
N MET A 3 18.32 -21.59 -9.38
CA MET A 3 17.56 -20.46 -9.96
C MET A 3 18.13 -19.15 -9.36
N TRP A 4 18.38 -18.20 -10.23
CA TRP A 4 18.87 -16.87 -9.83
C TRP A 4 17.71 -15.90 -9.83
N LYS A 5 17.29 -15.46 -8.63
CA LYS A 5 16.23 -14.48 -8.44
C LYS A 5 16.70 -13.08 -8.77
N ARG A 6 15.84 -12.33 -9.48
CA ARG A 6 15.98 -10.89 -9.67
C ARG A 6 14.65 -10.22 -9.40
N GLU A 7 14.68 -9.15 -8.61
CA GLU A 7 13.49 -8.40 -8.23
C GLU A 7 13.28 -7.21 -9.17
N ARG A 8 12.01 -6.96 -9.53
CA ARG A 8 11.54 -5.81 -10.26
C ARG A 8 10.46 -5.10 -9.44
N ASN A 9 9.97 -3.96 -9.92
CA ASN A 9 8.94 -3.21 -9.20
C ASN A 9 7.63 -4.00 -9.06
N HIS A 10 7.25 -4.72 -10.10
CA HIS A 10 5.96 -5.39 -10.19
C HIS A 10 6.03 -6.91 -10.19
N PHE A 11 7.19 -7.50 -10.38
CA PHE A 11 7.35 -8.95 -10.41
C PHE A 11 8.77 -9.37 -10.02
N ASN A 12 8.93 -10.65 -9.68
CA ASN A 12 10.24 -11.27 -9.60
C ASN A 12 10.48 -12.11 -10.85
N TYR A 13 11.72 -12.26 -11.30
CA TYR A 13 12.02 -13.23 -12.32
C TYR A 13 13.23 -14.08 -11.95
N TYR A 14 13.25 -15.27 -12.50
CA TYR A 14 14.27 -16.28 -12.22
C TYR A 14 14.83 -16.80 -13.52
N VAL A 15 16.13 -17.00 -13.58
CA VAL A 15 16.81 -17.60 -14.71
C VAL A 15 17.41 -18.92 -14.22
N THR A 16 17.13 -20.01 -14.95
CA THR A 16 17.71 -21.30 -14.60
C THR A 16 19.08 -21.48 -15.22
N ASN A 17 19.96 -22.18 -14.52
CA ASN A 17 21.29 -22.51 -15.00
C ASN A 17 21.33 -23.93 -15.60
N GLU A 18 20.27 -24.33 -16.31
CA GLU A 18 20.21 -25.63 -16.97
C GLU A 18 20.89 -25.54 -18.34
N ARG A 19 21.97 -26.33 -18.53
CA ARG A 19 22.73 -26.30 -19.77
C ARG A 19 21.95 -26.78 -21.01
N LYS A 20 20.96 -27.64 -20.82
CA LYS A 20 20.22 -28.26 -21.96
C LYS A 20 18.96 -27.50 -22.35
N GLN A 21 18.24 -26.91 -21.38
CA GLN A 21 17.01 -26.15 -21.64
C GLN A 21 16.86 -25.04 -20.59
N PRO A 22 17.56 -23.92 -20.76
CA PRO A 22 17.42 -22.81 -19.83
C PRO A 22 16.03 -22.18 -19.94
N HIS A 23 15.42 -21.87 -18.81
CA HIS A 23 14.11 -21.22 -18.73
C HIS A 23 14.20 -19.90 -17.98
N ILE A 24 13.27 -19.00 -18.33
CA ILE A 24 12.97 -17.80 -17.56
C ILE A 24 11.60 -18.02 -16.91
N TYR A 25 11.53 -17.75 -15.61
CA TYR A 25 10.27 -17.76 -14.86
C TYR A 25 9.97 -16.34 -14.40
N VAL A 26 8.70 -15.94 -14.52
CA VAL A 26 8.17 -14.67 -14.02
C VAL A 26 7.15 -14.97 -12.93
N GLU A 27 7.44 -14.52 -11.71
CA GLU A 27 6.58 -14.63 -10.54
C GLU A 27 5.82 -13.31 -10.36
N ALA A 28 4.52 -13.32 -10.56
CA ALA A 28 3.66 -12.18 -10.31
C ALA A 28 3.42 -12.02 -8.80
N LEU A 29 3.42 -10.77 -8.32
CA LEU A 29 3.16 -10.44 -6.91
C LEU A 29 1.66 -10.37 -6.59
N GLY A 30 0.80 -10.41 -7.59
CA GLY A 30 -0.65 -10.39 -7.52
C GLY A 30 -1.26 -11.05 -8.75
N THR A 31 -2.54 -10.80 -9.02
CA THR A 31 -3.22 -11.29 -10.23
C THR A 31 -2.89 -10.37 -11.40
N PRO A 32 -2.13 -10.81 -12.42
CA PRO A 32 -1.85 -9.99 -13.59
C PRO A 32 -3.14 -9.59 -14.30
N SER A 33 -3.16 -8.40 -14.88
CA SER A 33 -4.27 -7.98 -15.74
C SER A 33 -4.33 -8.79 -17.04
N ALA A 34 -5.48 -8.81 -17.70
CA ALA A 34 -5.64 -9.46 -18.98
C ALA A 34 -4.64 -8.96 -20.05
N SER A 35 -4.31 -7.66 -20.01
CA SER A 35 -3.28 -7.07 -20.88
C SER A 35 -1.89 -7.64 -20.60
N THR A 36 -1.51 -7.76 -19.33
CA THR A 36 -0.24 -8.38 -18.92
C THR A 36 -0.18 -9.85 -19.30
N GLU A 37 -1.25 -10.60 -19.06
CA GLU A 37 -1.31 -12.01 -19.50
C GLU A 37 -1.14 -12.15 -21.01
N LYS A 38 -1.76 -11.27 -21.79
CA LYS A 38 -1.59 -11.24 -23.23
C LYS A 38 -0.14 -10.99 -23.61
N VAL A 39 0.50 -9.98 -23.04
CA VAL A 39 1.92 -9.67 -23.28
C VAL A 39 2.81 -10.87 -22.96
N LEU A 40 2.59 -11.54 -21.83
CA LEU A 40 3.36 -12.72 -21.47
C LEU A 40 3.15 -13.87 -22.48
N LYS A 41 1.91 -14.13 -22.89
CA LYS A 41 1.57 -15.15 -23.89
C LYS A 41 2.20 -14.85 -25.26
N ASP A 42 2.14 -13.62 -25.71
CA ASP A 42 2.72 -13.15 -26.98
C ASP A 42 4.25 -13.35 -27.02
N HIS A 43 4.91 -13.30 -25.84
CA HIS A 43 6.34 -13.58 -25.69
C HIS A 43 6.65 -15.05 -25.34
N GLY A 44 5.68 -15.95 -25.51
CA GLY A 44 5.87 -17.40 -25.36
C GLY A 44 5.83 -17.92 -23.93
N PHE A 45 5.45 -17.10 -22.95
CA PHE A 45 5.25 -17.56 -21.57
C PHE A 45 3.98 -18.40 -21.44
N LYS A 46 4.09 -19.49 -20.67
CA LYS A 46 2.97 -20.34 -20.25
C LYS A 46 2.95 -20.39 -18.72
N PHE A 47 1.75 -20.41 -18.15
CA PHE A 47 1.63 -20.50 -16.70
C PHE A 47 1.93 -21.92 -16.23
N ASP A 48 2.94 -22.07 -15.38
CA ASP A 48 3.31 -23.32 -14.72
C ASP A 48 2.56 -23.40 -13.37
N HIS A 49 1.52 -24.21 -13.32
CA HIS A 49 0.70 -24.38 -12.12
C HIS A 49 1.45 -24.96 -10.94
N ASN A 50 2.49 -25.79 -11.18
CA ASN A 50 3.28 -26.41 -10.10
C ASN A 50 4.17 -25.38 -9.40
N LYS A 51 4.65 -24.38 -10.13
CA LYS A 51 5.52 -23.32 -9.60
C LYS A 51 4.76 -22.04 -9.33
N CYS A 52 3.51 -21.93 -9.75
CA CYS A 52 2.70 -20.71 -9.72
C CYS A 52 3.41 -19.51 -10.42
N MET A 53 4.10 -19.77 -11.53
CA MET A 53 4.88 -18.79 -12.28
C MET A 53 4.63 -18.93 -13.78
N TYR A 54 4.86 -17.87 -14.53
CA TYR A 54 4.92 -17.91 -15.98
C TYR A 54 6.30 -18.38 -16.43
N ALA A 55 6.38 -19.36 -17.32
CA ALA A 55 7.63 -19.96 -17.77
C ALA A 55 7.76 -19.88 -19.30
N ALA A 56 8.97 -19.57 -19.77
CA ALA A 56 9.31 -19.62 -21.18
C ALA A 56 10.74 -20.17 -21.38
N ALA A 57 11.02 -20.73 -22.57
CA ALA A 57 12.38 -21.07 -22.94
C ALA A 57 13.24 -19.80 -23.05
N GLN A 58 14.44 -19.87 -22.50
CA GLN A 58 15.32 -18.71 -22.46
C GLN A 58 15.95 -18.42 -23.82
N THR A 59 15.75 -17.19 -24.31
CA THR A 59 16.52 -16.59 -25.42
C THR A 59 17.16 -15.29 -24.92
N ASN A 60 18.16 -14.78 -25.66
CA ASN A 60 18.78 -13.50 -25.33
C ASN A 60 17.78 -12.35 -25.43
N GLU A 61 16.91 -12.36 -26.44
CA GLU A 61 15.86 -11.36 -26.63
C GLU A 61 14.87 -11.37 -25.46
N LEU A 62 14.42 -12.56 -25.04
CA LEU A 62 13.50 -12.70 -23.94
C LEU A 62 14.12 -12.24 -22.61
N ARG A 63 15.42 -12.48 -22.39
CA ARG A 63 16.14 -11.96 -21.23
C ARG A 63 16.17 -10.45 -21.20
N LEU A 64 16.44 -9.81 -22.34
CA LEU A 64 16.44 -8.34 -22.45
C LEU A 64 15.04 -7.78 -22.23
N PHE A 65 14.03 -8.37 -22.86
CA PHE A 65 12.63 -8.00 -22.67
C PHE A 65 12.23 -8.04 -21.19
N VAL A 66 12.45 -9.15 -20.48
CA VAL A 66 12.09 -9.29 -19.06
C VAL A 66 12.91 -8.32 -18.19
N ALA A 67 14.17 -8.07 -18.55
CA ALA A 67 15.05 -7.19 -17.78
C ALA A 67 14.70 -5.70 -17.92
N HIS A 68 14.17 -5.25 -19.05
CA HIS A 68 14.06 -3.83 -19.37
C HIS A 68 12.65 -3.35 -19.70
N ASP A 69 11.85 -4.16 -20.40
CA ASP A 69 10.59 -3.71 -20.97
C ASP A 69 9.35 -4.25 -20.26
N LEU A 70 9.40 -5.48 -19.77
CA LEU A 70 8.24 -6.11 -19.13
C LEU A 70 7.73 -5.31 -17.92
N ASP A 71 8.63 -4.69 -17.14
CA ASP A 71 8.24 -3.90 -15.94
C ASP A 71 7.35 -2.69 -16.28
N LYS A 72 7.50 -2.12 -17.48
CA LYS A 72 6.68 -1.01 -17.97
C LYS A 72 5.30 -1.44 -18.43
N LEU A 73 5.17 -2.71 -18.84
CA LEU A 73 3.96 -3.30 -19.39
C LEU A 73 3.18 -4.11 -18.35
N PHE A 74 3.79 -4.38 -17.18
CA PHE A 74 3.21 -5.23 -16.15
C PHE A 74 2.19 -4.49 -15.32
N ASN A 75 0.92 -4.90 -15.40
CA ASN A 75 -0.19 -4.34 -14.64
C ASN A 75 -0.92 -5.44 -13.87
N TYR A 76 -1.63 -5.05 -12.82
CA TYR A 76 -2.42 -5.94 -11.98
C TYR A 76 -3.89 -5.56 -11.96
N ASP A 77 -4.75 -6.55 -11.83
CA ASP A 77 -6.13 -6.35 -11.44
C ASP A 77 -6.20 -6.16 -9.92
N ILE A 78 -6.43 -4.92 -9.49
CA ILE A 78 -6.59 -4.61 -8.08
C ILE A 78 -7.96 -5.08 -7.62
N GLN A 79 -7.98 -6.09 -6.74
CA GLN A 79 -9.20 -6.64 -6.15
C GLN A 79 -9.59 -5.85 -4.91
N ILE A 80 -10.70 -5.11 -5.00
CA ILE A 80 -11.26 -4.32 -3.90
C ILE A 80 -12.55 -4.97 -3.43
N TYR A 81 -12.62 -5.31 -2.14
CA TYR A 81 -13.79 -5.83 -1.48
C TYR A 81 -14.30 -4.82 -0.46
N PHE A 82 -15.60 -4.56 -0.47
CA PHE A 82 -16.23 -3.70 0.53
C PHE A 82 -16.82 -4.54 1.64
N ASN A 83 -16.55 -4.18 2.90
CA ASN A 83 -17.07 -4.90 4.06
C ASN A 83 -18.58 -4.70 4.26
N THR A 84 -19.15 -3.63 3.66
CA THR A 84 -20.58 -3.32 3.78
C THR A 84 -21.10 -2.81 2.44
N GLU A 85 -21.80 -3.67 1.69
CA GLU A 85 -22.37 -3.31 0.37
C GLU A 85 -23.36 -2.15 0.45
N ALA A 86 -24.20 -2.10 1.50
CA ALA A 86 -25.14 -0.99 1.68
C ALA A 86 -24.47 0.38 1.82
N LYS A 87 -23.29 0.46 2.39
CA LYS A 87 -22.50 1.69 2.47
C LYS A 87 -21.82 2.05 1.16
N LYS A 88 -21.51 1.05 0.32
CA LYS A 88 -20.91 1.26 -1.00
C LYS A 88 -21.81 2.10 -1.90
N GLU A 89 -23.11 1.86 -1.89
CA GLU A 89 -24.06 2.63 -2.70
C GLU A 89 -24.22 4.07 -2.24
N LEU A 90 -24.18 4.29 -0.90
CA LEU A 90 -24.35 5.62 -0.32
C LEU A 90 -23.09 6.50 -0.41
N PHE A 91 -21.91 5.88 -0.38
CA PHE A 91 -20.63 6.57 -0.33
C PHE A 91 -19.69 5.99 -1.37
N ALA A 92 -20.18 5.81 -2.62
CA ALA A 92 -19.35 5.26 -3.70
C ALA A 92 -18.03 6.06 -3.79
N PRO A 93 -16.94 5.56 -3.22
CA PRO A 93 -15.65 6.23 -3.36
C PRO A 93 -15.27 6.18 -4.82
N ASP A 94 -14.46 7.10 -5.26
CA ASP A 94 -13.81 6.94 -6.56
C ASP A 94 -12.93 5.69 -6.50
N ILE A 95 -13.49 4.59 -7.00
CA ILE A 95 -12.82 3.28 -7.00
C ILE A 95 -11.49 3.37 -7.75
N GLN A 96 -11.41 4.24 -8.74
CA GLN A 96 -10.17 4.43 -9.49
C GLN A 96 -9.09 5.07 -8.62
N GLU A 97 -9.41 6.06 -7.80
CA GLU A 97 -8.45 6.67 -6.87
C GLU A 97 -7.91 5.62 -5.88
N ILE A 98 -8.79 4.77 -5.33
CA ILE A 98 -8.37 3.68 -4.44
C ILE A 98 -7.47 2.67 -5.17
N LYS A 99 -7.78 2.33 -6.43
CA LYS A 99 -6.94 1.46 -7.24
C LYS A 99 -5.55 2.05 -7.48
N ASP A 100 -5.48 3.33 -7.83
CA ASP A 100 -4.22 4.04 -8.06
C ASP A 100 -3.35 4.05 -6.79
N ILE A 101 -3.97 4.32 -5.63
CA ILE A 101 -3.31 4.29 -4.34
C ILE A 101 -2.81 2.87 -4.01
N CYS A 102 -3.67 1.87 -4.18
CA CYS A 102 -3.30 0.48 -3.97
C CYS A 102 -2.16 0.03 -4.89
N TYR A 103 -2.19 0.44 -6.15
CA TYR A 103 -1.14 0.14 -7.12
C TYR A 103 0.20 0.76 -6.70
N PHE A 104 0.20 2.03 -6.31
CA PHE A 104 1.39 2.74 -5.83
C PHE A 104 2.05 2.02 -4.63
N PHE A 105 1.24 1.56 -3.67
CA PHE A 105 1.72 0.83 -2.50
C PHE A 105 1.87 -0.68 -2.71
N LYS A 106 1.72 -1.18 -3.94
CA LYS A 106 1.82 -2.61 -4.30
C LYS A 106 0.83 -3.49 -3.51
N ILE A 107 -0.37 -2.98 -3.29
CA ILE A 107 -1.46 -3.67 -2.62
C ILE A 107 -2.42 -4.17 -3.70
N TYR A 108 -2.33 -5.44 -4.08
CA TYR A 108 -3.11 -5.98 -5.18
C TYR A 108 -4.46 -6.58 -4.74
N LYS A 109 -4.70 -6.69 -3.44
CA LYS A 109 -5.95 -7.15 -2.85
C LYS A 109 -6.18 -6.45 -1.50
N CYS A 110 -7.34 -5.87 -1.31
CA CYS A 110 -7.68 -5.18 -0.06
C CYS A 110 -9.18 -5.24 0.27
N TYR A 111 -9.49 -4.99 1.54
CA TYR A 111 -10.83 -4.71 2.03
C TYR A 111 -10.96 -3.24 2.38
N VAL A 112 -12.08 -2.65 2.01
CA VAL A 112 -12.40 -1.24 2.27
C VAL A 112 -13.55 -1.15 3.24
N ASP A 113 -13.31 -0.51 4.39
CA ASP A 113 -14.32 -0.07 5.33
C ASP A 113 -14.62 1.40 5.10
N ILE A 114 -15.88 1.74 4.89
CA ILE A 114 -16.35 3.12 4.76
C ILE A 114 -16.69 3.62 6.14
N LEU A 115 -15.85 4.49 6.72
CA LEU A 115 -16.06 5.05 8.05
C LEU A 115 -17.08 6.18 8.02
N ASN A 116 -16.97 7.06 7.04
CA ASN A 116 -17.93 8.13 6.72
C ASN A 116 -17.81 8.51 5.24
N LYS A 117 -18.55 9.54 4.79
CA LYS A 117 -18.56 9.97 3.38
C LYS A 117 -17.18 10.34 2.80
N ASP A 118 -16.24 10.75 3.67
CA ASP A 118 -14.95 11.28 3.25
C ASP A 118 -13.76 10.39 3.67
N LEU A 119 -13.98 9.39 4.55
CA LEU A 119 -12.89 8.64 5.14
C LEU A 119 -13.07 7.14 4.93
N PHE A 120 -12.12 6.55 4.24
CA PHE A 120 -12.03 5.14 3.93
C PHE A 120 -10.85 4.50 4.64
N LYS A 121 -11.08 3.32 5.18
CA LYS A 121 -10.08 2.51 5.86
C LYS A 121 -9.77 1.30 5.00
N ILE A 122 -8.53 1.13 4.62
CA ILE A 122 -8.06 0.06 3.75
C ILE A 122 -7.29 -0.97 4.58
N CYS A 123 -7.75 -2.21 4.56
CA CYS A 123 -7.25 -3.30 5.39
C CYS A 123 -6.69 -4.44 4.54
N LYS A 124 -5.77 -5.20 5.14
CA LYS A 124 -5.22 -6.41 4.54
C LYS A 124 -6.26 -7.52 4.49
N PRO A 125 -6.35 -8.31 3.39
CA PRO A 125 -7.22 -9.48 3.30
C PRO A 125 -6.97 -10.48 4.44
N GLY A 126 -8.06 -10.99 5.01
CA GLY A 126 -7.98 -12.01 6.07
C GLY A 126 -7.47 -11.51 7.42
N SER A 127 -7.20 -10.23 7.57
CA SER A 127 -6.83 -9.62 8.84
C SER A 127 -7.50 -8.25 9.00
N LYS A 128 -7.70 -7.81 10.25
CA LYS A 128 -8.16 -6.45 10.55
C LYS A 128 -6.99 -5.44 10.54
N SER A 129 -5.82 -5.85 10.06
CA SER A 129 -4.65 -4.96 10.01
C SER A 129 -4.90 -3.82 9.05
N LEU A 130 -4.88 -2.61 9.59
CA LEU A 130 -4.99 -1.37 8.85
C LEU A 130 -3.72 -1.17 8.02
N LEU A 131 -3.88 -0.96 6.72
CA LEU A 131 -2.79 -0.60 5.82
C LEU A 131 -2.67 0.91 5.70
N PHE A 132 -3.76 1.57 5.33
CA PHE A 132 -3.84 3.01 5.25
C PHE A 132 -5.28 3.51 5.39
N THR A 133 -5.44 4.79 5.67
CA THR A 133 -6.70 5.52 5.50
C THR A 133 -6.58 6.48 4.32
N TYR A 134 -7.70 6.71 3.64
CA TYR A 134 -7.79 7.69 2.57
C TYR A 134 -8.93 8.65 2.84
N ASN A 135 -8.62 9.95 2.87
CA ASN A 135 -9.61 11.02 2.97
C ASN A 135 -9.84 11.63 1.59
N THR A 136 -11.06 11.47 1.06
CA THR A 136 -11.41 11.90 -0.30
C THR A 136 -11.53 13.40 -0.44
N THR A 137 -11.90 14.11 0.62
CA THR A 137 -12.02 15.58 0.61
C THR A 137 -10.65 16.26 0.58
N TYR A 138 -9.75 15.83 1.45
CA TYR A 138 -8.40 16.39 1.54
C TYR A 138 -7.39 15.69 0.65
N LYS A 139 -7.81 14.59 -0.02
CA LYS A 139 -6.94 13.75 -0.84
C LYS A 139 -5.71 13.23 -0.08
N THR A 140 -5.82 13.03 1.22
CA THR A 140 -4.73 12.59 2.07
C THR A 140 -4.77 11.08 2.31
N ILE A 141 -3.59 10.47 2.32
CA ILE A 141 -3.39 9.04 2.55
C ILE A 141 -2.45 8.90 3.75
N ASP A 142 -2.91 8.26 4.81
CA ASP A 142 -2.09 7.99 5.99
C ASP A 142 -1.77 6.51 6.08
N LEU A 143 -0.49 6.16 5.99
CA LEU A 143 0.01 4.79 6.18
C LEU A 143 0.17 4.48 7.66
N PHE A 144 -0.20 3.28 8.05
CA PHE A 144 -0.14 2.83 9.42
C PHE A 144 0.83 1.67 9.63
N SER A 145 1.55 1.71 10.73
CA SER A 145 2.25 0.57 11.29
C SER A 145 1.99 0.53 12.79
N ARG A 146 1.56 -0.65 13.30
CA ARG A 146 1.21 -0.85 14.71
C ARG A 146 0.24 0.22 15.25
N ASN A 147 -0.77 0.56 14.44
CA ASN A 147 -1.81 1.57 14.74
C ASN A 147 -1.29 3.01 14.93
N LYS A 148 -0.10 3.32 14.42
CA LYS A 148 0.45 4.68 14.39
C LYS A 148 0.68 5.11 12.96
N ILE A 149 0.39 6.37 12.65
CA ILE A 149 0.72 6.96 11.35
C ILE A 149 2.24 6.98 11.23
N GLN A 150 2.75 6.35 10.17
CA GLN A 150 4.19 6.33 9.84
C GLN A 150 4.51 7.39 8.81
N GLU A 151 3.67 7.49 7.81
CA GLU A 151 3.87 8.37 6.67
C GLU A 151 2.52 8.88 6.19
N SER A 152 2.52 10.11 5.66
CA SER A 152 1.36 10.69 5.02
C SER A 152 1.71 11.12 3.60
N TYR A 153 0.72 11.00 2.71
CA TYR A 153 0.84 11.33 1.31
C TYR A 153 -0.37 12.13 0.85
N ILE A 154 -0.22 12.84 -0.25
CA ILE A 154 -1.31 13.49 -0.95
C ILE A 154 -1.52 12.81 -2.31
N TYR A 155 -2.78 12.56 -2.67
CA TYR A 155 -3.18 12.08 -3.98
C TYR A 155 -3.60 13.26 -4.85
N ASN A 156 -3.03 13.40 -6.03
CA ASN A 156 -3.36 14.46 -6.96
C ASN A 156 -3.41 13.89 -8.39
N ASN A 157 -4.62 13.61 -8.89
CA ASN A 157 -4.87 13.15 -10.26
C ASN A 157 -3.91 12.03 -10.72
N GLY A 158 -3.85 10.95 -9.95
CA GLY A 158 -3.01 9.78 -10.25
C GLY A 158 -1.55 9.92 -9.80
N LYS A 159 -1.13 11.07 -9.27
CA LYS A 159 0.18 11.25 -8.64
C LYS A 159 0.08 11.16 -7.13
N ILE A 160 1.00 10.46 -6.51
CA ILE A 160 1.06 10.31 -5.06
C ILE A 160 2.39 10.87 -4.59
N GLU A 161 2.33 11.90 -3.75
CA GLU A 161 3.49 12.59 -3.24
C GLU A 161 3.54 12.50 -1.71
N ARG A 162 4.73 12.27 -1.16
CA ARG A 162 4.91 12.18 0.28
C ARG A 162 4.83 13.57 0.91
N ILE A 163 4.01 13.69 1.96
CA ILE A 163 3.97 14.90 2.79
C ILE A 163 5.09 14.80 3.82
N SER A 164 5.98 15.80 3.86
CA SER A 164 6.94 15.93 4.96
C SER A 164 6.18 16.33 6.22
N ILE A 165 5.94 15.39 7.12
CA ILE A 165 5.45 15.70 8.45
C ILE A 165 6.64 16.33 9.17
N GLU A 166 6.71 17.66 9.22
CA GLU A 166 7.56 18.32 10.19
C GLU A 166 7.13 17.82 11.57
N LYS A 167 7.98 17.04 12.22
CA LYS A 167 7.76 16.59 13.59
C LYS A 167 7.62 17.88 14.41
N ALA A 168 6.39 18.25 14.74
CA ALA A 168 6.15 19.30 15.72
C ALA A 168 6.99 18.92 16.94
N ALA A 169 8.02 19.71 17.22
CA ALA A 169 8.89 19.48 18.36
C ALA A 169 7.99 19.33 19.60
N PRO A 170 8.20 18.30 20.44
CA PRO A 170 7.36 18.09 21.59
C PRO A 170 7.41 19.38 22.42
N LYS A 171 6.27 20.10 22.48
CA LYS A 171 6.13 21.25 23.35
C LYS A 171 6.48 20.74 24.75
N LYS A 172 7.68 21.09 25.25
CA LYS A 172 8.06 20.85 26.63
C LYS A 172 6.95 21.49 27.47
N LYS A 173 6.13 20.67 28.10
CA LYS A 173 5.20 21.12 29.13
C LYS A 173 6.07 21.82 30.17
N LYS A 174 6.07 23.15 30.19
CA LYS A 174 6.56 23.90 31.31
C LYS A 174 5.76 23.40 32.52
N LYS A 175 6.43 22.68 33.42
CA LYS A 175 5.87 22.41 34.74
C LYS A 175 5.57 23.79 35.34
N ALA A 176 4.31 24.12 35.46
CA ALA A 176 3.90 25.23 36.30
C ALA A 176 4.38 24.88 37.69
N ALA A 177 5.23 25.73 38.23
CA ALA A 177 5.59 25.67 39.65
C ALA A 177 4.30 25.81 40.47
N PRO A 178 4.12 25.06 41.55
CA PRO A 178 2.97 25.25 42.42
C PRO A 178 3.08 26.67 43.04
N GLU A 179 2.13 27.54 42.71
CA GLU A 179 1.91 28.76 43.43
C GLU A 179 1.56 28.41 44.88
N GLN A 180 2.48 28.71 45.78
CA GLN A 180 2.22 28.71 47.20
C GLN A 180 1.23 29.86 47.49
N GLN A 181 -0.03 29.49 47.66
CA GLN A 181 -1.01 30.38 48.26
C GLN A 181 -0.56 30.67 49.71
N LYS A 182 -0.03 31.88 49.94
CA LYS A 182 0.11 32.44 51.28
C LYS A 182 -1.31 32.62 51.82
N ILE A 183 -1.70 31.78 52.77
CA ILE A 183 -2.89 31.97 53.59
C ILE A 183 -2.53 33.12 54.57
N ASN A 184 -3.11 34.29 54.34
CA ASN A 184 -3.11 35.37 55.35
C ASN A 184 -4.05 34.92 56.47
N MET A 185 -3.45 34.55 57.58
CA MET A 185 -4.15 34.38 58.86
C MET A 185 -4.15 35.74 59.59
N GLU A 186 -5.09 36.58 59.24
CA GLU A 186 -5.46 37.72 60.08
C GLU A 186 -6.97 37.93 59.98
N GLU A 187 -7.60 38.11 61.18
CA GLU A 187 -8.98 38.48 61.39
C GLU A 187 -10.04 37.38 61.36
N PHE A 188 -10.10 36.60 62.44
CA PHE A 188 -11.37 36.08 62.98
C PHE A 188 -11.53 36.71 64.38
N GLU A 189 -12.22 37.86 64.45
CA GLU A 189 -12.83 38.35 65.70
C GLU A 189 -14.11 37.53 65.94
N PHE A 190 -14.19 36.92 67.12
CA PHE A 190 -15.41 36.35 67.65
C PHE A 190 -16.23 37.43 68.40
N PRO A 191 -17.48 37.68 68.05
CA PRO A 191 -18.40 38.38 68.90
C PRO A 191 -18.97 37.42 69.96
N PHE A 192 -18.95 37.93 71.20
CA PHE A 192 -19.60 37.36 72.39
C PHE A 192 -21.11 37.22 72.23
#